data_a6ac4ce0502c31a3e3887178ff3a41f8
#
_entry.id   a6ac4ce0502c31a3e3887178ff3a41f8
#
_cell.length_a   1.000
_cell.length_b   1.000
_cell.length_c   1.000
_cell.angle_alpha   90.00
_cell.angle_beta   90.00
_cell.angle_gamma   90.00
#
_symmetry.space_group_name_H-M   'P 1'
#
loop_
_entity.id
_entity.type
_entity.pdbx_description
1 polymer ?
#
loop_
_entity_poly.entity_id
_entity_poly.type
_entity_poly.pdbx_seq_one_letter_code
_entity_poly.pdbx_strand_id
1 'polypeptide(L)'
;NTHYDSQDENCNAFVQQQLLSALAGTEKIETVDTSKILFILGGAFPRLHELEKYEKKTVGFRADSPQMVDFKVSLRDKIVEIGGETEFIGRIAQIEEMNPLTRADLKTILLDPKIGELSKLKKVYQQSGFTLEVKETVIEEILDLVEYDPAGARSVKNTLNGLIDSSYFFDMAMSGYKKIIIHEGMLYGEPPHFMYGGSGKEEERWSL
;
A
#
# COMPACT_ATOMS: atom_id res chain seq x y z
N ASN A 1 3.26 -19.60 24.94
CA ASN A 1 3.14 -18.45 23.99
C ASN A 1 1.74 -17.87 23.91
N THR A 2 0.88 -18.09 24.92
CA THR A 2 -0.54 -17.66 24.93
C THR A 2 -0.78 -16.33 25.67
N HIS A 3 0.26 -15.67 26.18
CA HIS A 3 0.10 -14.41 26.95
C HIS A 3 0.23 -13.12 26.11
N TYR A 4 0.76 -13.18 24.88
CA TYR A 4 0.88 -12.01 24.01
C TYR A 4 -0.42 -11.69 23.26
N ASP A 5 -1.17 -12.72 22.83
CA ASP A 5 -2.42 -12.54 22.08
C ASP A 5 -3.54 -11.85 22.90
N SER A 6 -3.62 -12.13 24.20
CA SER A 6 -4.71 -11.59 25.05
C SER A 6 -4.56 -10.11 25.40
N GLN A 7 -3.35 -9.55 25.36
CA GLN A 7 -3.14 -8.11 25.60
C GLN A 7 -3.46 -7.27 24.37
N ASP A 8 -3.15 -7.77 23.18
CA ASP A 8 -3.45 -7.10 21.93
C ASP A 8 -4.96 -7.09 21.61
N GLU A 9 -5.67 -8.17 21.92
CA GLU A 9 -7.14 -8.23 21.78
C GLU A 9 -7.85 -7.23 22.69
N ASN A 10 -7.41 -7.09 23.96
CA ASN A 10 -7.96 -6.10 24.88
C ASN A 10 -7.68 -4.64 24.45
N CYS A 11 -6.50 -4.39 23.86
CA CYS A 11 -6.14 -3.07 23.37
C CYS A 11 -7.00 -2.67 22.16
N ASN A 12 -7.25 -3.61 21.25
CA ASN A 12 -8.07 -3.39 20.06
C ASN A 12 -9.54 -3.13 20.42
N ALA A 13 -10.11 -3.90 21.33
CA ALA A 13 -11.48 -3.69 21.82
C ALA A 13 -11.63 -2.31 22.51
N PHE A 14 -10.65 -1.91 23.32
CA PHE A 14 -10.65 -0.61 23.96
C PHE A 14 -10.63 0.54 22.96
N VAL A 15 -9.80 0.47 21.90
CA VAL A 15 -9.74 1.50 20.84
C VAL A 15 -11.07 1.57 20.09
N GLN A 16 -11.68 0.44 19.72
CA GLN A 16 -12.97 0.39 19.07
C GLN A 16 -14.05 1.05 19.95
N GLN A 17 -14.04 0.78 21.25
CA GLN A 17 -14.99 1.36 22.19
C GLN A 17 -14.82 2.88 22.35
N GLN A 18 -13.58 3.40 22.36
CA GLN A 18 -13.31 4.84 22.37
C GLN A 18 -13.78 5.56 21.09
N LEU A 19 -13.70 4.88 19.96
CA LEU A 19 -14.18 5.43 18.69
C LEU A 19 -15.70 5.41 18.55
N LEU A 20 -16.39 4.62 19.35
CA LEU A 20 -17.85 4.48 19.28
C LEU A 20 -18.58 5.80 19.52
N SER A 21 -18.16 6.59 20.51
CA SER A 21 -18.74 7.91 20.81
C SER A 21 -18.52 8.90 19.68
N ALA A 22 -17.34 8.86 19.06
CA ALA A 22 -17.03 9.71 17.92
C ALA A 22 -17.88 9.36 16.69
N LEU A 23 -18.05 8.06 16.39
CA LEU A 23 -18.87 7.57 15.28
C LEU A 23 -20.37 7.81 15.50
N ALA A 24 -20.82 7.76 16.75
CA ALA A 24 -22.22 8.01 17.10
C ALA A 24 -22.63 9.47 16.92
N GLY A 25 -21.69 10.40 16.82
CA GLY A 25 -21.96 11.84 16.71
C GLY A 25 -22.68 12.42 17.95
N THR A 26 -22.70 11.69 19.06
CA THR A 26 -23.46 12.07 20.28
C THR A 26 -22.67 12.94 21.25
N GLU A 27 -21.35 12.93 21.14
CA GLU A 27 -20.46 13.70 22.00
C GLU A 27 -19.67 14.72 21.21
N LYS A 28 -19.57 15.91 21.78
CA LYS A 28 -18.60 16.90 21.33
C LYS A 28 -17.26 16.50 21.93
N ILE A 29 -16.32 16.08 21.11
CA ILE A 29 -14.93 15.89 21.54
C ILE A 29 -14.34 17.28 21.66
N GLU A 30 -14.20 17.78 22.89
CA GLU A 30 -13.82 19.15 23.21
C GLU A 30 -14.77 20.18 22.54
N THR A 31 -14.33 20.78 21.43
CA THR A 31 -15.09 21.78 20.65
C THR A 31 -15.57 21.25 19.29
N VAL A 32 -15.25 20.01 18.93
CA VAL A 32 -15.53 19.44 17.59
C VAL A 32 -16.84 18.67 17.61
N ASP A 33 -17.78 19.08 16.75
CA ASP A 33 -19.03 18.38 16.49
C ASP A 33 -18.78 17.25 15.47
N THR A 34 -18.74 16.01 15.95
CA THR A 34 -18.44 14.83 15.13
C THR A 34 -19.61 14.40 14.25
N SER A 35 -20.83 14.89 14.47
CA SER A 35 -22.01 14.55 13.67
C SER A 35 -21.90 14.93 12.19
N LYS A 36 -20.98 15.87 11.87
CA LYS A 36 -20.73 16.37 10.50
C LYS A 36 -19.47 15.81 9.86
N ILE A 37 -18.81 14.83 10.50
CA ILE A 37 -17.57 14.23 10.02
C ILE A 37 -17.89 12.92 9.31
N LEU A 38 -17.38 12.76 8.08
CA LEU A 38 -17.35 11.48 7.39
C LEU A 38 -16.17 10.67 7.90
N PHE A 39 -16.45 9.50 8.48
CA PHE A 39 -15.43 8.55 8.90
C PHE A 39 -15.21 7.50 7.81
N ILE A 40 -13.97 7.34 7.38
CA ILE A 40 -13.54 6.28 6.45
C ILE A 40 -12.52 5.42 7.19
N LEU A 41 -12.88 4.16 7.43
CA LEU A 41 -12.06 3.21 8.16
C LEU A 41 -11.49 2.18 7.19
N GLY A 42 -10.23 1.83 7.36
CA GLY A 42 -9.57 0.81 6.55
C GLY A 42 -8.89 -0.24 7.44
N GLY A 43 -8.90 -1.49 6.99
CA GLY A 43 -8.25 -2.58 7.68
C GLY A 43 -7.81 -3.68 6.71
N ALA A 44 -6.77 -4.43 7.05
CA ALA A 44 -6.24 -5.49 6.21
C ALA A 44 -6.86 -6.87 6.47
N PHE A 45 -7.50 -7.11 7.58
CA PHE A 45 -8.22 -8.33 7.98
C PHE A 45 -7.71 -9.66 7.38
N PRO A 46 -6.42 -10.06 7.58
CA PRO A 46 -5.86 -11.25 6.94
C PRO A 46 -6.61 -12.55 7.30
N ARG A 47 -7.20 -12.63 8.50
CA ARG A 47 -8.00 -13.78 8.96
C ARG A 47 -9.30 -13.96 8.16
N LEU A 48 -9.78 -12.92 7.48
CA LEU A 48 -11.00 -12.99 6.66
C LEU A 48 -10.82 -13.98 5.50
N HIS A 49 -9.68 -13.92 4.82
CA HIS A 49 -9.35 -14.84 3.73
C HIS A 49 -9.14 -16.29 4.19
N GLU A 50 -8.77 -16.50 5.44
CA GLU A 50 -8.66 -17.84 6.02
C GLU A 50 -10.04 -18.45 6.21
N LEU A 51 -11.01 -17.70 6.74
CA LEU A 51 -12.40 -18.16 6.90
C LEU A 51 -12.99 -18.59 5.57
N GLU A 52 -12.79 -17.84 4.49
CA GLU A 52 -13.29 -18.19 3.16
C GLU A 52 -12.71 -19.50 2.60
N LYS A 53 -11.44 -19.79 2.92
CA LYS A 53 -10.81 -21.07 2.54
C LYS A 53 -11.42 -22.25 3.29
N TYR A 54 -11.81 -22.05 4.55
CA TYR A 54 -12.49 -23.09 5.35
C TYR A 54 -13.91 -23.34 4.84
N GLU A 55 -14.70 -22.32 4.56
CA GLU A 55 -16.04 -22.44 3.99
C GLU A 55 -16.02 -23.23 2.68
N LYS A 56 -15.11 -22.94 1.76
CA LYS A 56 -14.96 -23.67 0.49
C LYS A 56 -14.58 -25.15 0.65
N LYS A 57 -13.86 -25.52 1.72
CA LYS A 57 -13.50 -26.91 1.99
C LYS A 57 -14.62 -27.75 2.60
N THR A 58 -15.55 -27.12 3.32
CA THR A 58 -16.63 -27.82 4.02
C THR A 58 -17.76 -28.22 3.07
N VAL A 59 -17.89 -27.60 1.91
CA VAL A 59 -18.91 -27.87 0.88
C VAL A 59 -18.70 -29.20 0.14
N GLY A 60 -17.55 -29.90 0.33
CA GLY A 60 -17.17 -31.09 -0.46
C GLY A 60 -17.71 -32.44 -0.01
N PHE A 61 -18.46 -32.62 1.10
CA PHE A 61 -18.70 -33.95 1.66
C PHE A 61 -20.15 -34.25 2.11
N ARG A 62 -21.21 -33.62 1.60
CA ARG A 62 -22.60 -34.06 1.77
C ARG A 62 -23.42 -33.80 0.51
N ALA A 63 -23.37 -34.75 -0.40
CA ALA A 63 -24.12 -34.72 -1.68
C ALA A 63 -25.57 -35.25 -1.60
N ASP A 64 -26.16 -35.40 -0.42
CA ASP A 64 -27.50 -35.97 -0.28
C ASP A 64 -28.44 -35.18 0.66
N SER A 65 -28.58 -33.86 0.42
CA SER A 65 -29.65 -33.10 1.08
C SER A 65 -30.12 -31.96 0.17
N PRO A 66 -31.38 -32.03 -0.34
CA PRO A 66 -31.92 -30.93 -1.12
C PRO A 66 -32.37 -29.82 -0.17
N GLN A 67 -31.88 -28.62 -0.41
CA GLN A 67 -32.09 -27.36 0.29
C GLN A 67 -30.96 -26.98 1.29
N MET A 68 -29.75 -26.76 0.80
CA MET A 68 -28.88 -25.80 1.40
C MET A 68 -29.26 -24.41 0.87
N VAL A 69 -29.97 -23.64 1.66
CA VAL A 69 -30.04 -22.19 1.50
C VAL A 69 -28.60 -21.71 1.74
N ASP A 70 -27.96 -21.25 0.70
CA ASP A 70 -26.63 -20.65 0.75
C ASP A 70 -26.77 -19.34 1.56
N PHE A 71 -26.73 -19.44 2.90
CA PHE A 71 -26.65 -18.28 3.76
C PHE A 71 -25.27 -17.66 3.55
N LYS A 72 -25.18 -16.80 2.55
CA LYS A 72 -23.99 -16.00 2.31
C LYS A 72 -23.80 -15.11 3.54
N VAL A 73 -22.91 -15.55 4.46
CA VAL A 73 -22.55 -14.78 5.65
C VAL A 73 -22.11 -13.40 5.21
N SER A 74 -22.70 -12.36 5.78
CA SER A 74 -22.36 -10.99 5.37
C SER A 74 -20.91 -10.66 5.73
N LEU A 75 -20.27 -9.76 4.97
CA LEU A 75 -18.92 -9.29 5.31
C LEU A 75 -18.86 -8.70 6.72
N ARG A 76 -19.95 -8.07 7.18
CA ARG A 76 -20.12 -7.56 8.53
C ARG A 76 -20.00 -8.66 9.58
N ASP A 77 -20.72 -9.77 9.39
CA ASP A 77 -20.71 -10.89 10.34
C ASP A 77 -19.34 -11.57 10.36
N LYS A 78 -18.68 -11.70 9.23
CA LYS A 78 -17.31 -12.21 9.14
C LYS A 78 -16.31 -11.35 9.92
N ILE A 79 -16.44 -10.01 9.86
CA ILE A 79 -15.57 -9.09 10.61
C ILE A 79 -15.82 -9.22 12.11
N VAL A 80 -17.06 -9.40 12.54
CA VAL A 80 -17.39 -9.66 13.94
C VAL A 80 -16.78 -10.98 14.40
N GLU A 81 -16.85 -12.04 13.60
CA GLU A 81 -16.30 -13.36 13.91
C GLU A 81 -14.78 -13.34 14.13
N ILE A 82 -14.06 -12.49 13.42
CA ILE A 82 -12.60 -12.34 13.56
C ILE A 82 -12.16 -11.35 14.65
N GLY A 83 -13.10 -10.83 15.46
CA GLY A 83 -12.82 -9.99 16.63
C GLY A 83 -13.24 -8.53 16.48
N GLY A 84 -14.06 -8.20 15.50
CA GLY A 84 -14.71 -6.89 15.42
C GLY A 84 -15.79 -6.75 16.50
N GLU A 85 -15.76 -5.67 17.26
CA GLU A 85 -16.81 -5.35 18.25
C GLU A 85 -18.16 -5.14 17.54
N THR A 86 -19.19 -5.91 17.92
CA THR A 86 -20.51 -5.93 17.27
C THR A 86 -21.14 -4.53 17.22
N GLU A 87 -21.05 -3.77 18.32
CA GLU A 87 -21.61 -2.43 18.39
C GLU A 87 -20.87 -1.45 17.46
N PHE A 88 -19.53 -1.53 17.45
CA PHE A 88 -18.68 -0.70 16.58
C PHE A 88 -18.96 -0.99 15.10
N ILE A 89 -18.93 -2.25 14.71
CA ILE A 89 -19.21 -2.68 13.34
C ILE A 89 -20.67 -2.35 12.94
N GLY A 90 -21.60 -2.42 13.89
CA GLY A 90 -23.00 -2.01 13.69
C GLY A 90 -23.17 -0.53 13.32
N ARG A 91 -22.30 0.34 13.76
CA ARG A 91 -22.31 1.79 13.46
C ARG A 91 -21.75 2.15 12.09
N ILE A 92 -21.01 1.25 11.45
CA ILE A 92 -20.47 1.49 10.12
C ILE A 92 -21.58 1.27 9.08
N ALA A 93 -21.96 2.33 8.39
CA ALA A 93 -23.09 2.29 7.45
C ALA A 93 -22.85 1.34 6.28
N GLN A 94 -21.63 1.38 5.70
CA GLN A 94 -21.26 0.59 4.52
C GLN A 94 -19.91 -0.06 4.75
N ILE A 95 -19.79 -1.34 4.40
CA ILE A 95 -18.56 -2.12 4.46
C ILE A 95 -18.38 -2.76 3.10
N GLU A 96 -17.21 -2.49 2.51
CA GLU A 96 -16.85 -2.98 1.17
C GLU A 96 -15.48 -3.65 1.21
N GLU A 97 -15.34 -4.72 0.47
CA GLU A 97 -14.06 -5.38 0.25
C GLU A 97 -13.41 -4.80 -1.01
N MET A 98 -12.14 -4.39 -0.85
CA MET A 98 -11.37 -3.87 -1.97
C MET A 98 -10.76 -5.02 -2.76
N ASN A 99 -10.85 -4.96 -4.08
CA ASN A 99 -10.19 -5.93 -4.95
C ASN A 99 -8.66 -5.82 -4.82
N PRO A 100 -7.94 -6.94 -4.94
CA PRO A 100 -6.48 -6.90 -5.07
C PRO A 100 -6.06 -6.03 -6.24
N LEU A 101 -4.92 -5.34 -6.08
CA LEU A 101 -4.35 -4.52 -7.16
C LEU A 101 -3.89 -5.42 -8.31
N THR A 102 -4.27 -5.06 -9.52
CA THR A 102 -3.75 -5.69 -10.72
C THR A 102 -2.42 -5.06 -11.14
N ARG A 103 -1.66 -5.74 -12.01
CA ARG A 103 -0.45 -5.16 -12.62
C ARG A 103 -0.73 -3.81 -13.29
N ALA A 104 -1.89 -3.65 -13.92
CA ALA A 104 -2.30 -2.38 -14.54
C ALA A 104 -2.51 -1.27 -13.50
N ASP A 105 -3.08 -1.61 -12.34
CA ASP A 105 -3.23 -0.66 -11.23
C ASP A 105 -1.87 -0.26 -10.66
N LEU A 106 -0.96 -1.21 -10.46
CA LEU A 106 0.40 -0.96 -10.00
C LEU A 106 1.18 -0.07 -10.99
N LYS A 107 1.02 -0.32 -12.28
CA LYS A 107 1.59 0.53 -13.35
C LYS A 107 1.03 1.95 -13.30
N THR A 108 -0.26 2.11 -13.04
CA THR A 108 -0.89 3.41 -12.86
C THR A 108 -0.35 4.13 -11.61
N ILE A 109 -0.24 3.42 -10.49
CA ILE A 109 0.33 3.96 -9.24
C ILE A 109 1.77 4.43 -9.44
N LEU A 110 2.54 3.74 -10.27
CA LEU A 110 3.93 4.09 -10.58
C LEU A 110 4.02 5.30 -11.52
N LEU A 111 3.23 5.32 -12.61
CA LEU A 111 3.46 6.18 -13.77
C LEU A 111 2.47 7.33 -13.94
N ASP A 112 1.34 7.37 -13.21
CA ASP A 112 0.36 8.44 -13.39
C ASP A 112 1.02 9.83 -13.36
N PRO A 113 0.76 10.71 -14.35
CA PRO A 113 1.43 12.01 -14.44
C PRO A 113 1.16 12.97 -13.28
N LYS A 114 0.02 12.79 -12.58
CA LYS A 114 -0.40 13.67 -11.50
C LYS A 114 -0.04 13.14 -10.13
N ILE A 115 -0.31 11.86 -9.90
CA ILE A 115 -0.24 11.22 -8.58
C ILE A 115 0.75 10.06 -8.49
N GLY A 116 1.32 9.61 -9.62
CA GLY A 116 2.26 8.49 -9.67
C GLY A 116 3.54 8.75 -8.89
N GLU A 117 4.08 7.70 -8.28
CA GLU A 117 5.27 7.81 -7.42
C GLU A 117 6.49 8.29 -8.21
N LEU A 118 6.67 7.80 -9.43
CA LEU A 118 7.76 8.27 -10.29
C LEU A 118 7.61 9.74 -10.68
N SER A 119 6.38 10.19 -10.92
CA SER A 119 6.09 11.58 -11.26
C SER A 119 6.39 12.54 -10.09
N LYS A 120 6.11 12.10 -8.86
CA LYS A 120 6.47 12.85 -7.64
C LYS A 120 7.97 12.99 -7.51
N LEU A 121 8.71 11.90 -7.69
CA LEU A 121 10.18 11.93 -7.64
C LEU A 121 10.77 12.81 -8.75
N LYS A 122 10.33 12.69 -9.98
CA LYS A 122 10.77 13.55 -11.08
C LYS A 122 10.57 15.03 -10.78
N LYS A 123 9.44 15.41 -10.15
CA LYS A 123 9.19 16.80 -9.73
C LYS A 123 10.18 17.27 -8.67
N VAL A 124 10.51 16.44 -7.67
CA VAL A 124 11.50 16.79 -6.63
C VAL A 124 12.86 17.05 -7.26
N TYR A 125 13.33 16.17 -8.16
CA TYR A 125 14.58 16.36 -8.89
C TYR A 125 14.56 17.64 -9.74
N GLN A 126 13.48 17.88 -10.47
CA GLN A 126 13.31 19.05 -11.31
C GLN A 126 13.34 20.37 -10.51
N GLN A 127 12.70 20.40 -9.34
CA GLN A 127 12.72 21.57 -8.45
C GLN A 127 14.14 21.89 -7.95
N SER A 128 14.98 20.89 -7.83
CA SER A 128 16.39 21.02 -7.47
C SER A 128 17.31 21.31 -8.67
N GLY A 129 16.75 21.48 -9.88
CA GLY A 129 17.51 21.77 -11.10
C GLY A 129 18.14 20.55 -11.76
N PHE A 130 17.68 19.35 -11.41
CA PHE A 130 18.14 18.08 -11.94
C PHE A 130 17.09 17.38 -12.79
N THR A 131 17.51 16.48 -13.65
CA THR A 131 16.62 15.62 -14.45
C THR A 131 16.77 14.18 -14.01
N LEU A 132 15.66 13.53 -13.62
CA LEU A 132 15.57 12.11 -13.35
C LEU A 132 14.96 11.38 -14.53
N GLU A 133 15.72 10.48 -15.14
CA GLU A 133 15.25 9.57 -16.18
C GLU A 133 15.24 8.13 -15.65
N VAL A 134 14.18 7.38 -15.90
CA VAL A 134 14.07 5.96 -15.57
C VAL A 134 13.79 5.21 -16.85
N LYS A 135 14.61 4.23 -17.19
CA LYS A 135 14.43 3.41 -18.39
C LYS A 135 13.16 2.57 -18.27
N GLU A 136 12.52 2.32 -19.40
CA GLU A 136 11.27 1.54 -19.44
C GLU A 136 11.47 0.09 -18.98
N THR A 137 12.63 -0.48 -19.26
CA THR A 137 13.04 -1.80 -18.74
C THR A 137 12.97 -1.88 -17.21
N VAL A 138 13.45 -0.86 -16.51
CA VAL A 138 13.38 -0.77 -15.06
C VAL A 138 11.95 -0.71 -14.55
N ILE A 139 11.07 -0.02 -15.26
CA ILE A 139 9.65 0.07 -14.91
C ILE A 139 9.00 -1.31 -14.93
N GLU A 140 9.24 -2.09 -15.98
CA GLU A 140 8.68 -3.43 -16.09
C GLU A 140 9.28 -4.38 -15.02
N GLU A 141 10.58 -4.29 -14.74
CA GLU A 141 11.21 -5.08 -13.68
C GLU A 141 10.70 -4.71 -12.27
N ILE A 142 10.45 -3.41 -12.00
CA ILE A 142 9.80 -2.99 -10.74
C ILE A 142 8.42 -3.63 -10.65
N LEU A 143 7.64 -3.61 -11.73
CA LEU A 143 6.31 -4.23 -11.74
C LEU A 143 6.38 -5.73 -11.50
N ASP A 144 7.35 -6.43 -12.07
CA ASP A 144 7.57 -7.87 -11.84
C ASP A 144 7.89 -8.18 -10.37
N LEU A 145 8.69 -7.33 -9.73
CA LEU A 145 9.06 -7.48 -8.31
C LEU A 145 7.88 -7.24 -7.36
N VAL A 146 6.98 -6.29 -7.70
CA VAL A 146 5.91 -5.87 -6.78
C VAL A 146 4.57 -6.54 -7.03
N GLU A 147 4.38 -7.21 -8.18
CA GLU A 147 3.09 -7.79 -8.58
C GLU A 147 2.55 -8.80 -7.56
N TYR A 148 3.43 -9.56 -6.93
CA TYR A 148 3.07 -10.59 -5.94
C TYR A 148 3.41 -10.20 -4.50
N ASP A 149 3.86 -8.96 -4.28
CA ASP A 149 4.20 -8.49 -2.93
C ASP A 149 2.94 -8.16 -2.14
N PRO A 150 2.73 -8.78 -0.96
CA PRO A 150 1.57 -8.54 -0.12
C PRO A 150 1.43 -7.08 0.37
N ALA A 151 2.50 -6.29 0.33
CA ALA A 151 2.45 -4.87 0.67
C ALA A 151 1.78 -4.01 -0.42
N GLY A 152 1.50 -4.58 -1.61
CA GLY A 152 0.74 -3.94 -2.69
C GLY A 152 1.35 -2.60 -3.14
N ALA A 153 0.56 -1.53 -3.15
CA ALA A 153 1.00 -0.20 -3.58
C ALA A 153 2.23 0.34 -2.82
N ARG A 154 2.44 -0.07 -1.57
CA ARG A 154 3.61 0.35 -0.77
C ARG A 154 4.91 -0.21 -1.33
N SER A 155 4.88 -1.41 -1.91
CA SER A 155 6.06 -2.04 -2.52
C SER A 155 6.60 -1.21 -3.68
N VAL A 156 5.71 -0.64 -4.51
CA VAL A 156 6.09 0.26 -5.61
C VAL A 156 6.94 1.41 -5.10
N LYS A 157 6.45 2.08 -4.05
CA LYS A 157 7.16 3.20 -3.44
C LYS A 157 8.48 2.78 -2.79
N ASN A 158 8.47 1.66 -2.07
CA ASN A 158 9.68 1.17 -1.37
C ASN A 158 10.76 0.76 -2.36
N THR A 159 10.40 0.03 -3.41
CA THR A 159 11.34 -0.38 -4.46
C THR A 159 11.92 0.85 -5.18
N LEU A 160 11.07 1.81 -5.52
CA LEU A 160 11.53 3.03 -6.19
C LEU A 160 12.46 3.86 -5.28
N ASN A 161 12.13 4.01 -4.00
CA ASN A 161 12.99 4.70 -3.04
C ASN A 161 14.30 3.95 -2.76
N GLY A 162 14.29 2.61 -2.84
CA GLY A 162 15.52 1.81 -2.71
C GLY A 162 16.46 1.97 -3.90
N LEU A 163 15.93 2.25 -5.09
CA LEU A 163 16.73 2.51 -6.28
C LEU A 163 17.26 3.95 -6.34
N ILE A 164 16.57 4.89 -5.71
CA ILE A 164 16.88 6.32 -5.81
C ILE A 164 17.28 6.83 -4.42
N ASP A 165 18.54 6.59 -4.07
CA ASP A 165 19.11 7.05 -2.81
C ASP A 165 19.22 8.59 -2.77
N SER A 166 18.97 9.15 -1.59
CA SER A 166 19.12 10.58 -1.34
C SER A 166 20.58 11.08 -1.51
N SER A 167 21.57 10.21 -1.39
CA SER A 167 22.98 10.52 -1.62
C SER A 167 23.25 10.99 -3.05
N TYR A 168 22.46 10.50 -4.03
CA TYR A 168 22.61 10.91 -5.43
C TYR A 168 22.35 12.40 -5.66
N PHE A 169 21.52 13.04 -4.83
CA PHE A 169 21.36 14.49 -4.86
C PHE A 169 22.65 15.21 -4.50
N PHE A 170 23.34 14.73 -3.47
CA PHE A 170 24.59 15.31 -3.03
C PHE A 170 25.67 15.13 -4.11
N ASP A 171 25.80 13.94 -4.68
CA ASP A 171 26.73 13.63 -5.75
C ASP A 171 26.50 14.52 -6.97
N MET A 172 25.25 14.72 -7.39
CA MET A 172 24.89 15.60 -8.49
C MET A 172 25.27 17.05 -8.21
N ALA A 173 24.98 17.55 -7.00
CA ALA A 173 25.27 18.93 -6.60
C ALA A 173 26.76 19.21 -6.54
N MET A 174 27.55 18.28 -6.00
CA MET A 174 29.01 18.43 -5.83
C MET A 174 29.78 18.23 -7.13
N SER A 175 29.33 17.36 -8.02
CA SER A 175 30.04 17.00 -9.25
C SER A 175 29.58 17.79 -10.48
N GLY A 176 28.54 18.62 -10.35
CA GLY A 176 28.01 19.42 -11.47
C GLY A 176 27.17 18.65 -12.45
N TYR A 177 26.80 17.40 -12.16
CA TYR A 177 25.87 16.63 -12.97
C TYR A 177 24.50 17.28 -12.99
N LYS A 178 23.78 17.12 -14.11
CA LYS A 178 22.42 17.67 -14.30
C LYS A 178 21.36 16.60 -14.54
N LYS A 179 21.77 15.39 -14.87
CA LYS A 179 20.86 14.29 -15.16
C LYS A 179 21.36 13.00 -14.52
N ILE A 180 20.44 12.24 -13.95
CA ILE A 180 20.64 10.88 -13.47
C ILE A 180 19.76 9.93 -14.27
N ILE A 181 20.31 8.80 -14.67
CA ILE A 181 19.60 7.74 -15.40
C ILE A 181 19.57 6.50 -14.54
N ILE A 182 18.36 6.04 -14.24
CA ILE A 182 18.10 4.79 -13.54
C ILE A 182 17.96 3.69 -14.58
N HIS A 183 18.79 2.67 -14.50
CA HIS A 183 18.86 1.55 -15.43
C HIS A 183 18.75 0.22 -14.67
N GLU A 184 18.50 -0.86 -15.41
CA GLU A 184 18.24 -2.19 -14.87
C GLU A 184 19.34 -2.75 -13.95
N GLY A 185 20.60 -2.45 -14.21
CA GLY A 185 21.73 -2.89 -13.38
C GLY A 185 21.64 -2.42 -11.93
N MET A 186 20.93 -1.31 -11.67
CA MET A 186 20.76 -0.79 -10.31
C MET A 186 19.93 -1.71 -9.42
N LEU A 187 19.03 -2.51 -9.96
CA LEU A 187 18.30 -3.53 -9.22
C LEU A 187 19.24 -4.65 -8.69
N TYR A 188 20.41 -4.76 -9.28
CA TYR A 188 21.45 -5.73 -8.92
C TYR A 188 22.66 -5.09 -8.24
N GLY A 189 22.54 -3.83 -7.83
CA GLY A 189 23.56 -3.12 -7.06
C GLY A 189 24.57 -2.30 -7.90
N GLU A 190 24.32 -2.12 -9.20
CA GLU A 190 25.11 -1.21 -10.01
C GLU A 190 24.79 0.26 -9.67
N PRO A 191 25.72 1.20 -9.79
CA PRO A 191 25.46 2.62 -9.56
C PRO A 191 24.65 3.23 -10.71
N PRO A 192 23.94 4.35 -10.48
CA PRO A 192 23.23 5.07 -11.54
C PRO A 192 24.21 5.72 -12.53
N HIS A 193 23.73 6.01 -13.72
CA HIS A 193 24.48 6.79 -14.69
C HIS A 193 24.21 8.28 -14.49
N PHE A 194 25.30 9.08 -14.38
CA PHE A 194 25.23 10.52 -14.26
C PHE A 194 25.67 11.21 -15.57
N MET A 195 25.01 12.33 -15.93
CA MET A 195 25.34 13.11 -17.11
C MET A 195 25.49 14.59 -16.78
N TYR A 196 26.44 15.26 -17.42
CA TYR A 196 26.58 16.71 -17.38
C TYR A 196 25.52 17.41 -18.25
N GLY A 197 25.11 18.60 -17.85
CA GLY A 197 24.20 19.42 -18.64
C GLY A 197 24.89 19.89 -19.92
N GLY A 198 24.32 19.56 -21.11
CA GLY A 198 24.76 20.09 -22.41
C GLY A 198 25.70 19.23 -23.24
N SER A 199 26.25 18.13 -22.70
CA SER A 199 27.03 17.18 -23.51
C SER A 199 26.25 15.88 -23.70
N GLY A 200 25.94 15.52 -24.94
CA GLY A 200 25.31 14.23 -25.27
C GLY A 200 26.25 13.03 -25.14
N LYS A 201 27.28 13.12 -24.30
CA LYS A 201 28.20 12.03 -23.99
C LYS A 201 27.85 11.46 -22.62
N GLU A 202 27.48 10.18 -22.60
CA GLU A 202 27.41 9.36 -21.40
C GLU A 202 28.85 9.17 -20.89
N GLU A 203 29.14 9.70 -19.72
CA GLU A 203 30.33 9.33 -18.97
C GLU A 203 29.91 8.36 -17.87
N GLU A 204 30.18 7.08 -18.10
CA GLU A 204 30.14 6.06 -17.05
C GLU A 204 31.26 6.32 -16.06
N ARG A 205 30.93 6.86 -14.90
CA ARG A 205 31.88 6.96 -13.81
C ARG A 205 31.46 6.02 -12.69
N TRP A 206 32.18 4.94 -12.56
CA TRP A 206 32.15 4.05 -11.41
C TRP A 206 32.66 4.82 -10.20
N SER A 207 31.81 5.13 -9.22
CA SER A 207 32.28 5.59 -7.92
C SER A 207 32.75 4.37 -7.12
N LEU A 208 34.01 4.38 -6.72
CA LEU A 208 34.66 3.44 -5.81
C LEU A 208 34.03 3.52 -4.42
#